data_9c06a4b4ac0563c2fbdb428cbc25b4c2
#
_entry.id   9c06a4b4ac0563c2fbdb428cbc25b4c2
#
_cell.length_a   1.000
_cell.length_b   1.000
_cell.length_c   1.000
_cell.angle_alpha   90.00
_cell.angle_beta   90.00
_cell.angle_gamma   90.00
#
_symmetry.space_group_name_H-M   'P 1'
#
loop_
_entity.id
_entity.type
_entity.pdbx_description
1 polymer ?
#
loop_
_entity_poly.entity_id
_entity_poly.type
_entity_poly.pdbx_seq_one_letter_code
_entity_poly.pdbx_strand_id
1 'polypeptide(L)'
;MQSKKVLLISPASLAEAPYVKPYMDLFKREKIAFDFLFWNRKLEETSQLPSNYIPYNQKTSNGYSSLKKLFMIYGFYKFAKSFLKESEYSTIVIFTIQHAVFFESFLLNKFKGNFILDIRDNSPIGRISFFKRKLVNLIAHAATTVVSSEGFLQWLPDCGKDKYTIAHNVTLENICCFSHRDCDISHKDKLRILTIGSIRDLDSNSTVIKNLANNPHFELEFAGAGPAIDGLQALKKQLNASNVLFTGRYIKSDENDIVQKADMINIYFDHNINSDTLMSNRFYLSVMMRKPMIVNEGCFQAEQVRKYGLGVVIGESEDMAQKIIDYWNYFDSNVYNQACSKFLDTVYDDILIFNKRILDIVL
;
A
#
# COMPACT_ATOMS: atom_id res chain seq x y z
N MET A 1 -9.17 3.30 -37.93
CA MET A 1 -9.26 2.66 -36.62
C MET A 1 -9.41 3.78 -35.59
N GLN A 2 -10.52 3.83 -34.84
CA GLN A 2 -10.63 4.75 -33.71
C GLN A 2 -9.55 4.40 -32.69
N SER A 3 -8.76 5.38 -32.24
CA SER A 3 -7.72 5.12 -31.26
C SER A 3 -8.40 4.70 -29.96
N LYS A 4 -8.09 3.49 -29.50
CA LYS A 4 -8.58 3.00 -28.21
C LYS A 4 -8.08 3.93 -27.11
N LYS A 5 -8.98 4.52 -26.33
CA LYS A 5 -8.66 5.45 -25.24
C LYS A 5 -9.11 4.85 -23.91
N VAL A 6 -8.27 4.99 -22.89
CA VAL A 6 -8.54 4.46 -21.54
C VAL A 6 -8.97 5.58 -20.60
N LEU A 7 -9.96 5.34 -19.74
CA LEU A 7 -10.30 6.27 -18.66
C LEU A 7 -9.89 5.67 -17.31
N LEU A 8 -9.08 6.42 -16.57
CA LEU A 8 -8.73 6.14 -15.17
C LEU A 8 -9.69 6.92 -14.26
N ILE A 9 -10.47 6.25 -13.41
CA ILE A 9 -11.42 6.87 -12.47
C ILE A 9 -10.93 6.67 -11.04
N SER A 10 -10.40 7.74 -10.42
CA SER A 10 -9.82 7.69 -9.08
C SER A 10 -10.64 8.48 -8.06
N PRO A 11 -10.80 7.95 -6.83
CA PRO A 11 -11.44 8.67 -5.74
C PRO A 11 -10.61 9.83 -5.17
N ALA A 12 -9.39 10.05 -5.64
CA ALA A 12 -8.47 11.04 -5.11
C ALA A 12 -7.46 11.51 -6.16
N SER A 13 -6.79 12.64 -5.90
CA SER A 13 -5.69 13.15 -6.72
C SER A 13 -4.50 12.18 -6.73
N LEU A 14 -3.57 12.36 -7.67
CA LEU A 14 -2.38 11.51 -7.79
C LEU A 14 -1.49 11.55 -6.54
N ALA A 15 -1.46 12.68 -5.84
CA ALA A 15 -0.74 12.82 -4.57
C ALA A 15 -1.31 11.95 -3.45
N GLU A 16 -2.64 11.75 -3.44
CA GLU A 16 -3.34 10.91 -2.46
C GLU A 16 -3.51 9.45 -2.92
N ALA A 17 -3.44 9.19 -4.23
CA ALA A 17 -3.63 7.88 -4.88
C ALA A 17 -2.43 7.51 -5.76
N PRO A 18 -1.22 7.34 -5.20
CA PRO A 18 0.00 7.06 -5.98
C PRO A 18 -0.07 5.73 -6.75
N TYR A 19 -0.94 4.83 -6.37
CA TYR A 19 -1.21 3.56 -7.05
C TYR A 19 -1.80 3.70 -8.47
N VAL A 20 -2.21 4.90 -8.86
CA VAL A 20 -2.62 5.22 -10.25
C VAL A 20 -1.39 5.36 -11.16
N LYS A 21 -0.25 5.79 -10.59
CA LYS A 21 0.98 6.08 -11.34
C LYS A 21 1.49 4.90 -12.19
N PRO A 22 1.52 3.64 -11.73
CA PRO A 22 1.94 2.50 -12.54
C PRO A 22 1.19 2.38 -13.87
N TYR A 23 -0.12 2.64 -13.88
CA TYR A 23 -0.92 2.65 -15.12
C TYR A 23 -0.53 3.79 -16.03
N MET A 24 -0.40 5.01 -15.48
CA MET A 24 -0.04 6.19 -16.25
C MET A 24 1.35 6.06 -16.88
N ASP A 25 2.31 5.55 -16.12
CA ASP A 25 3.68 5.36 -16.60
C ASP A 25 3.72 4.28 -17.71
N LEU A 26 2.98 3.19 -17.53
CA LEU A 26 2.79 2.15 -18.55
C LEU A 26 2.17 2.74 -19.83
N PHE A 27 1.07 3.49 -19.72
CA PHE A 27 0.37 4.05 -20.86
C PHE A 27 1.21 5.11 -21.59
N LYS A 28 1.95 5.94 -20.87
CA LYS A 28 2.90 6.90 -21.48
C LYS A 28 4.02 6.18 -22.24
N ARG A 29 4.61 5.15 -21.66
CA ARG A 29 5.68 4.37 -22.28
C ARG A 29 5.21 3.69 -23.58
N GLU A 30 4.02 3.10 -23.54
CA GLU A 30 3.43 2.38 -24.68
C GLU A 30 2.59 3.29 -25.62
N LYS A 31 2.60 4.61 -25.39
CA LYS A 31 1.87 5.62 -26.18
C LYS A 31 0.35 5.35 -26.28
N ILE A 32 -0.23 4.82 -25.22
CA ILE A 32 -1.68 4.58 -25.10
C ILE A 32 -2.35 5.87 -24.65
N ALA A 33 -3.37 6.31 -25.39
CA ALA A 33 -4.15 7.49 -25.02
C ALA A 33 -5.00 7.23 -23.78
N PHE A 34 -4.94 8.11 -22.79
CA PHE A 34 -5.73 7.99 -21.58
C PHE A 34 -6.17 9.35 -21.04
N ASP A 35 -7.27 9.36 -20.29
CA ASP A 35 -7.68 10.46 -19.42
C ASP A 35 -7.67 10.00 -17.95
N PHE A 36 -7.46 10.96 -17.06
CA PHE A 36 -7.47 10.75 -15.61
C PHE A 36 -8.53 11.60 -14.95
N LEU A 37 -9.67 10.99 -14.66
CA LEU A 37 -10.78 11.59 -13.94
C LEU A 37 -10.61 11.30 -12.44
N PHE A 38 -10.51 12.35 -11.63
CA PHE A 38 -10.25 12.19 -10.21
C PHE A 38 -11.04 13.16 -9.34
N TRP A 39 -11.27 12.74 -8.09
CA TRP A 39 -11.89 13.61 -7.11
C TRP A 39 -10.83 14.46 -6.40
N ASN A 40 -10.84 15.77 -6.68
CA ASN A 40 -10.00 16.77 -6.01
C ASN A 40 -10.62 17.15 -4.64
N ARG A 41 -10.36 16.34 -3.63
CA ARG A 41 -10.96 16.43 -2.30
C ARG A 41 -10.45 17.61 -1.47
N LYS A 42 -9.21 18.04 -1.73
CA LYS A 42 -8.53 19.14 -1.00
C LYS A 42 -8.66 20.46 -1.70
N LEU A 43 -9.26 20.49 -2.90
CA LEU A 43 -9.30 21.66 -3.79
C LEU A 43 -7.89 22.17 -4.09
N GLU A 44 -6.96 21.24 -4.37
CA GLU A 44 -5.63 21.56 -4.86
C GLU A 44 -5.74 22.33 -6.17
N GLU A 45 -4.77 23.20 -6.43
CA GLU A 45 -4.74 23.98 -7.67
C GLU A 45 -4.63 23.05 -8.90
N THR A 46 -5.47 23.31 -9.90
CA THR A 46 -5.59 22.47 -11.10
C THR A 46 -5.21 23.18 -12.39
N SER A 47 -4.84 24.45 -12.33
CA SER A 47 -4.52 25.26 -13.50
C SER A 47 -3.31 24.78 -14.32
N GLN A 48 -2.40 24.07 -13.66
CA GLN A 48 -1.16 23.53 -14.30
C GLN A 48 -1.25 22.03 -14.64
N LEU A 49 -2.41 21.40 -14.45
CA LEU A 49 -2.57 19.99 -14.77
C LEU A 49 -2.60 19.76 -16.31
N PRO A 50 -2.09 18.62 -16.77
CA PRO A 50 -2.25 18.21 -18.17
C PRO A 50 -3.72 18.20 -18.61
N SER A 51 -3.99 18.49 -19.88
CA SER A 51 -5.35 18.60 -20.42
C SER A 51 -6.18 17.31 -20.33
N ASN A 52 -5.53 16.17 -20.21
CA ASN A 52 -6.15 14.87 -20.00
C ASN A 52 -6.44 14.54 -18.52
N TYR A 53 -6.23 15.49 -17.59
CA TYR A 53 -6.57 15.37 -16.17
C TYR A 53 -7.86 16.13 -15.90
N ILE A 54 -8.87 15.41 -15.41
CA ILE A 54 -10.25 15.89 -15.26
C ILE A 54 -10.62 15.91 -13.77
N PRO A 55 -10.45 17.04 -13.08
CA PRO A 55 -10.73 17.16 -11.65
C PRO A 55 -12.23 17.32 -11.39
N TYR A 56 -12.76 16.55 -10.44
CA TYR A 56 -14.04 16.86 -9.79
C TYR A 56 -13.76 17.64 -8.50
N ASN A 57 -13.96 18.95 -8.56
CA ASN A 57 -13.61 19.87 -7.47
C ASN A 57 -14.71 19.92 -6.41
N GLN A 58 -14.65 19.03 -5.42
CA GLN A 58 -15.55 19.05 -4.28
C GLN A 58 -14.83 18.70 -2.99
N LYS A 59 -14.73 19.67 -2.07
CA LYS A 59 -14.07 19.48 -0.77
C LYS A 59 -14.77 18.39 0.06
N THR A 60 -13.99 17.52 0.68
CA THR A 60 -14.47 16.56 1.67
C THR A 60 -13.61 16.58 2.94
N SER A 61 -14.16 16.05 4.03
CA SER A 61 -13.49 15.96 5.33
C SER A 61 -13.79 14.62 6.00
N ASN A 62 -12.82 14.11 6.74
CA ASN A 62 -12.99 12.90 7.54
C ASN A 62 -14.07 13.03 8.61
N GLY A 63 -14.34 14.26 9.10
CA GLY A 63 -15.38 14.55 10.08
C GLY A 63 -16.82 14.52 9.55
N TYR A 64 -17.04 14.34 8.24
CA TYR A 64 -18.40 14.26 7.71
C TYR A 64 -19.09 12.94 8.08
N SER A 65 -20.41 13.01 8.33
CA SER A 65 -21.23 11.83 8.58
C SER A 65 -21.20 10.85 7.40
N SER A 66 -21.46 9.58 7.68
CA SER A 66 -21.48 8.52 6.64
C SER A 66 -22.50 8.80 5.53
N LEU A 67 -23.67 9.35 5.86
CA LEU A 67 -24.67 9.77 4.88
C LEU A 67 -24.15 10.89 3.97
N LYS A 68 -23.51 11.91 4.54
CA LYS A 68 -22.93 13.01 3.75
C LYS A 68 -21.84 12.49 2.80
N LYS A 69 -20.96 11.60 3.28
CA LYS A 69 -19.95 10.95 2.45
C LYS A 69 -20.58 10.16 1.30
N LEU A 70 -21.66 9.45 1.56
CA LEU A 70 -22.39 8.67 0.54
C LEU A 70 -22.95 9.60 -0.56
N PHE A 71 -23.60 10.73 -0.19
CA PHE A 71 -24.08 11.71 -1.15
C PHE A 71 -22.97 12.32 -2.00
N MET A 72 -21.81 12.55 -1.41
CA MET A 72 -20.65 13.10 -2.14
C MET A 72 -20.09 12.08 -3.13
N ILE A 73 -20.00 10.79 -2.75
CA ILE A 73 -19.61 9.70 -3.68
C ILE A 73 -20.62 9.62 -4.84
N TYR A 74 -21.91 9.75 -4.54
CA TYR A 74 -22.95 9.77 -5.59
C TYR A 74 -22.82 11.00 -6.51
N GLY A 75 -22.44 12.16 -5.97
CA GLY A 75 -22.11 13.37 -6.76
C GLY A 75 -20.95 13.12 -7.73
N PHE A 76 -19.87 12.53 -7.25
CA PHE A 76 -18.74 12.11 -8.09
C PHE A 76 -19.16 11.11 -9.18
N TYR A 77 -19.98 10.12 -8.83
CA TYR A 77 -20.54 9.17 -9.79
C TYR A 77 -21.34 9.88 -10.90
N LYS A 78 -22.22 10.81 -10.53
CA LYS A 78 -23.00 11.58 -11.53
C LYS A 78 -22.11 12.37 -12.48
N PHE A 79 -21.10 13.05 -11.94
CA PHE A 79 -20.11 13.79 -12.73
C PHE A 79 -19.38 12.88 -13.71
N ALA A 80 -18.80 11.78 -13.22
CA ALA A 80 -18.10 10.84 -14.07
C ALA A 80 -19.01 10.20 -15.13
N LYS A 81 -20.27 9.90 -14.78
CA LYS A 81 -21.25 9.36 -15.72
C LYS A 81 -21.65 10.37 -16.80
N SER A 82 -21.78 11.67 -16.49
CA SER A 82 -22.04 12.68 -17.51
C SER A 82 -20.87 12.79 -18.48
N PHE A 83 -19.65 12.84 -17.97
CA PHE A 83 -18.44 12.85 -18.78
C PHE A 83 -18.33 11.62 -19.71
N LEU A 84 -18.65 10.42 -19.20
CA LEU A 84 -18.63 9.18 -19.99
C LEU A 84 -19.71 9.08 -21.08
N LYS A 85 -20.77 9.91 -21.02
CA LYS A 85 -21.77 9.97 -22.08
C LYS A 85 -21.31 10.75 -23.30
N GLU A 86 -20.43 11.71 -23.09
CA GLU A 86 -19.92 12.64 -24.10
C GLU A 86 -18.62 12.17 -24.75
N SER A 87 -17.98 11.12 -24.20
CA SER A 87 -16.67 10.65 -24.61
C SER A 87 -16.67 9.17 -24.92
N GLU A 88 -15.88 8.76 -25.90
CA GLU A 88 -15.71 7.35 -26.28
C GLU A 88 -14.43 6.78 -25.66
N TYR A 89 -14.59 5.80 -24.76
CA TYR A 89 -13.51 5.02 -24.19
C TYR A 89 -13.68 3.54 -24.53
N SER A 90 -12.57 2.86 -24.77
CA SER A 90 -12.55 1.41 -24.99
C SER A 90 -12.50 0.65 -23.66
N THR A 91 -11.81 1.21 -22.68
CA THR A 91 -11.53 0.54 -21.39
C THR A 91 -11.63 1.55 -20.23
N ILE A 92 -12.13 1.08 -19.09
CA ILE A 92 -12.17 1.85 -17.84
C ILE A 92 -11.32 1.14 -16.80
N VAL A 93 -10.46 1.90 -16.10
CA VAL A 93 -9.84 1.47 -14.86
C VAL A 93 -10.51 2.23 -13.72
N ILE A 94 -11.18 1.50 -12.82
CA ILE A 94 -11.85 2.10 -11.67
C ILE A 94 -11.17 1.67 -10.38
N PHE A 95 -10.84 2.67 -9.56
CA PHE A 95 -10.13 2.47 -8.31
C PHE A 95 -11.07 2.45 -7.12
N THR A 96 -10.85 1.52 -6.21
CA THR A 96 -11.52 1.27 -4.93
C THR A 96 -12.94 0.68 -5.03
N ILE A 97 -13.23 -0.22 -4.08
CA ILE A 97 -14.54 -0.87 -3.96
C ILE A 97 -15.67 0.15 -3.81
N GLN A 98 -15.45 1.18 -2.96
CA GLN A 98 -16.50 2.16 -2.64
C GLN A 98 -17.03 2.88 -3.89
N HIS A 99 -16.18 3.18 -4.86
CA HIS A 99 -16.57 3.85 -6.08
C HIS A 99 -17.12 2.85 -7.10
N ALA A 100 -16.46 1.71 -7.26
CA ALA A 100 -16.84 0.70 -8.23
C ALA A 100 -18.29 0.21 -8.07
N VAL A 101 -18.76 0.01 -6.84
CA VAL A 101 -20.13 -0.48 -6.58
C VAL A 101 -21.22 0.50 -7.02
N PHE A 102 -20.93 1.81 -7.10
CA PHE A 102 -21.85 2.79 -7.68
C PHE A 102 -21.88 2.73 -9.20
N PHE A 103 -20.78 2.32 -9.82
CA PHE A 103 -20.66 2.19 -11.27
C PHE A 103 -21.11 0.82 -11.79
N GLU A 104 -21.44 -0.15 -10.93
CA GLU A 104 -21.70 -1.54 -11.32
C GLU A 104 -22.64 -1.65 -12.53
N SER A 105 -23.85 -1.11 -12.46
CA SER A 105 -24.81 -1.20 -13.57
C SER A 105 -24.30 -0.55 -14.86
N PHE A 106 -23.56 0.55 -14.75
CA PHE A 106 -22.98 1.22 -15.91
C PHE A 106 -21.86 0.39 -16.54
N LEU A 107 -20.95 -0.14 -15.72
CA LEU A 107 -19.84 -0.98 -16.16
C LEU A 107 -20.34 -2.27 -16.81
N LEU A 108 -21.28 -2.96 -16.17
CA LEU A 108 -21.83 -4.21 -16.69
C LEU A 108 -22.63 -4.03 -17.99
N ASN A 109 -23.28 -2.88 -18.18
CA ASN A 109 -24.07 -2.62 -19.41
C ASN A 109 -23.21 -2.16 -20.59
N LYS A 110 -22.16 -1.36 -20.34
CA LYS A 110 -21.38 -0.74 -21.42
C LYS A 110 -19.95 -1.29 -21.57
N PHE A 111 -19.37 -1.78 -20.51
CA PHE A 111 -17.94 -2.16 -20.44
C PHE A 111 -17.72 -3.58 -19.92
N LYS A 112 -18.73 -4.46 -19.99
CA LYS A 112 -18.60 -5.85 -19.57
C LYS A 112 -17.42 -6.51 -20.28
N GLY A 113 -16.44 -7.01 -19.50
CA GLY A 113 -15.21 -7.57 -20.04
C GLY A 113 -14.15 -6.54 -20.46
N ASN A 114 -14.48 -5.22 -20.43
CA ASN A 114 -13.59 -4.12 -20.83
C ASN A 114 -13.37 -3.10 -19.71
N PHE A 115 -13.45 -3.51 -18.46
CA PHE A 115 -13.05 -2.67 -17.33
C PHE A 115 -12.11 -3.43 -16.40
N ILE A 116 -11.24 -2.67 -15.76
CA ILE A 116 -10.29 -3.13 -14.74
C ILE A 116 -10.76 -2.58 -13.41
N LEU A 117 -10.92 -3.44 -12.41
CA LEU A 117 -11.23 -3.06 -11.04
C LEU A 117 -9.94 -3.09 -10.21
N ASP A 118 -9.52 -1.95 -9.66
CA ASP A 118 -8.33 -1.88 -8.80
C ASP A 118 -8.73 -1.69 -7.35
N ILE A 119 -8.38 -2.67 -6.49
CA ILE A 119 -8.75 -2.72 -5.07
C ILE A 119 -7.48 -2.51 -4.22
N ARG A 120 -7.46 -1.42 -3.44
CA ARG A 120 -6.32 -1.04 -2.60
C ARG A 120 -6.56 -1.19 -1.11
N ASP A 121 -7.83 -1.23 -0.69
CA ASP A 121 -8.23 -1.36 0.71
C ASP A 121 -9.55 -2.12 0.82
N ASN A 122 -9.73 -2.83 1.94
CA ASN A 122 -11.05 -3.31 2.32
C ASN A 122 -11.93 -2.13 2.71
N SER A 123 -13.15 -2.14 2.24
CA SER A 123 -14.13 -1.08 2.54
C SER A 123 -15.25 -1.61 3.42
N PRO A 124 -15.68 -0.87 4.45
CA PRO A 124 -16.87 -1.22 5.24
C PRO A 124 -18.13 -1.45 4.40
N ILE A 125 -18.22 -0.82 3.24
CA ILE A 125 -19.32 -1.00 2.29
C ILE A 125 -19.41 -2.45 1.78
N GLY A 126 -18.27 -3.14 1.67
CA GLY A 126 -18.19 -4.55 1.29
C GLY A 126 -18.78 -5.52 2.31
N ARG A 127 -19.06 -5.08 3.56
CA ARG A 127 -19.72 -5.88 4.61
C ARG A 127 -21.24 -5.89 4.46
N ILE A 128 -21.82 -4.95 3.72
CA ILE A 128 -23.27 -4.86 3.48
C ILE A 128 -23.61 -5.84 2.36
N SER A 129 -24.50 -6.79 2.60
CA SER A 129 -24.84 -7.90 1.68
C SER A 129 -25.19 -7.44 0.27
N PHE A 130 -25.90 -6.32 0.14
CA PHE A 130 -26.24 -5.74 -1.16
C PHE A 130 -25.00 -5.32 -1.95
N PHE A 131 -24.05 -4.63 -1.31
CA PHE A 131 -22.80 -4.18 -1.96
C PHE A 131 -21.81 -5.33 -2.16
N LYS A 132 -21.82 -6.33 -1.28
CA LYS A 132 -21.03 -7.56 -1.47
C LYS A 132 -21.45 -8.27 -2.76
N ARG A 133 -22.75 -8.38 -3.03
CA ARG A 133 -23.24 -8.98 -4.29
C ARG A 133 -22.78 -8.19 -5.51
N LYS A 134 -22.84 -6.86 -5.45
CA LYS A 134 -22.32 -6.00 -6.52
C LYS A 134 -20.82 -6.20 -6.74
N LEU A 135 -20.03 -6.31 -5.68
CA LEU A 135 -18.60 -6.56 -5.77
C LEU A 135 -18.32 -7.91 -6.46
N VAL A 136 -19.02 -8.97 -6.10
CA VAL A 136 -18.93 -10.28 -6.77
C VAL A 136 -19.22 -10.14 -8.26
N ASN A 137 -20.30 -9.46 -8.63
CA ASN A 137 -20.65 -9.22 -10.03
C ASN A 137 -19.57 -8.43 -10.78
N LEU A 138 -19.01 -7.40 -10.15
CA LEU A 138 -17.93 -6.60 -10.75
C LEU A 138 -16.70 -7.45 -11.00
N ILE A 139 -16.23 -8.22 -10.00
CA ILE A 139 -15.05 -9.09 -10.13
C ILE A 139 -15.27 -10.14 -11.21
N ALA A 140 -16.42 -10.80 -11.23
CA ALA A 140 -16.74 -11.84 -12.21
C ALA A 140 -16.72 -11.34 -13.66
N HIS A 141 -17.09 -10.08 -13.88
CA HIS A 141 -17.23 -9.48 -15.22
C HIS A 141 -16.13 -8.45 -15.57
N ALA A 142 -15.22 -8.14 -14.66
CA ALA A 142 -14.03 -7.36 -14.98
C ALA A 142 -13.12 -8.14 -15.94
N ALA A 143 -12.38 -7.44 -16.77
CA ALA A 143 -11.29 -8.04 -17.55
C ALA A 143 -10.20 -8.60 -16.61
N THR A 144 -9.91 -7.86 -15.54
CA THR A 144 -9.12 -8.30 -14.40
C THR A 144 -9.45 -7.47 -13.17
N THR A 145 -9.24 -8.05 -11.98
CA THR A 145 -9.25 -7.32 -10.71
C THR A 145 -7.84 -7.21 -10.19
N VAL A 146 -7.36 -5.98 -10.03
CA VAL A 146 -6.01 -5.70 -9.54
C VAL A 146 -6.04 -5.52 -8.03
N VAL A 147 -5.09 -6.14 -7.35
CA VAL A 147 -4.91 -6.05 -5.89
C VAL A 147 -3.47 -5.70 -5.55
N SER A 148 -3.25 -5.02 -4.41
CA SER A 148 -1.89 -4.61 -4.01
C SER A 148 -1.07 -5.71 -3.34
N SER A 149 -1.69 -6.83 -3.01
CA SER A 149 -1.09 -7.94 -2.29
C SER A 149 -1.89 -9.21 -2.53
N GLU A 150 -1.22 -10.36 -2.63
CA GLU A 150 -1.86 -11.67 -2.66
C GLU A 150 -2.68 -11.94 -1.39
N GLY A 151 -2.29 -11.35 -0.26
CA GLY A 151 -3.04 -11.44 1.01
C GLY A 151 -4.50 -10.95 0.90
N PHE A 152 -4.82 -10.06 -0.06
CA PHE A 152 -6.21 -9.61 -0.26
C PHE A 152 -7.14 -10.72 -0.72
N LEU A 153 -6.61 -11.80 -1.32
CA LEU A 153 -7.41 -12.96 -1.73
C LEU A 153 -8.04 -13.69 -0.54
N GLN A 154 -7.54 -13.49 0.68
CA GLN A 154 -8.09 -14.08 1.91
C GLN A 154 -9.50 -13.57 2.23
N TRP A 155 -9.88 -12.36 1.78
CA TRP A 155 -11.18 -11.77 2.06
C TRP A 155 -12.00 -11.40 0.81
N LEU A 156 -11.38 -11.41 -0.36
CA LEU A 156 -12.08 -11.19 -1.62
C LEU A 156 -12.88 -12.44 -2.01
N PRO A 157 -13.98 -12.26 -2.78
CA PRO A 157 -14.71 -13.39 -3.32
C PRO A 157 -13.84 -14.29 -4.16
N ASP A 158 -13.97 -15.61 -4.01
CA ASP A 158 -13.34 -16.57 -4.91
C ASP A 158 -14.07 -16.57 -6.26
N CYS A 159 -13.45 -15.93 -7.24
CA CYS A 159 -13.91 -15.88 -8.64
C CYS A 159 -12.93 -16.57 -9.61
N GLY A 160 -11.98 -17.35 -9.06
CA GLY A 160 -10.87 -17.94 -9.80
C GLY A 160 -9.61 -17.06 -9.75
N LYS A 161 -8.45 -17.69 -9.61
CA LYS A 161 -7.16 -16.98 -9.47
C LYS A 161 -6.80 -16.15 -10.71
N ASP A 162 -7.21 -16.59 -11.89
CA ASP A 162 -7.01 -15.91 -13.17
C ASP A 162 -7.73 -14.55 -13.28
N LYS A 163 -8.70 -14.29 -12.40
CA LYS A 163 -9.39 -12.99 -12.29
C LYS A 163 -8.58 -11.92 -11.57
N TYR A 164 -7.54 -12.31 -10.86
CA TYR A 164 -6.76 -11.39 -10.04
C TYR A 164 -5.37 -11.15 -10.62
N THR A 165 -4.90 -9.92 -10.52
CA THR A 165 -3.55 -9.49 -10.92
C THR A 165 -2.95 -8.67 -9.78
N ILE A 166 -1.70 -8.95 -9.43
CA ILE A 166 -1.03 -8.24 -8.34
C ILE A 166 -0.32 -7.02 -8.89
N ALA A 167 -0.53 -5.86 -8.27
CA ALA A 167 0.20 -4.64 -8.54
C ALA A 167 0.81 -4.11 -7.24
N HIS A 168 2.07 -4.40 -7.04
CA HIS A 168 2.83 -3.98 -5.85
C HIS A 168 2.90 -2.45 -5.70
N ASN A 169 3.06 -1.96 -4.47
CA ASN A 169 3.23 -0.54 -4.16
C ASN A 169 4.69 -0.06 -4.38
N VAL A 170 5.36 -0.61 -5.38
CA VAL A 170 6.73 -0.28 -5.76
C VAL A 170 6.84 -0.27 -7.28
N THR A 171 7.74 0.53 -7.83
CA THR A 171 7.97 0.62 -9.28
C THR A 171 9.20 -0.19 -9.70
N LEU A 172 9.28 -0.56 -10.99
CA LEU A 172 10.46 -1.20 -11.56
C LEU A 172 11.72 -0.36 -11.35
N GLU A 173 11.61 0.95 -11.52
CA GLU A 173 12.71 1.90 -11.31
C GLU A 173 13.26 1.79 -9.87
N ASN A 174 12.37 1.78 -8.87
CA ASN A 174 12.78 1.60 -7.48
C ASN A 174 13.52 0.27 -7.28
N ILE A 175 12.98 -0.84 -7.81
CA ILE A 175 13.61 -2.16 -7.66
C ILE A 175 15.00 -2.16 -8.31
N CYS A 176 15.13 -1.67 -9.55
CA CYS A 176 16.40 -1.63 -10.27
C CYS A 176 17.46 -0.78 -9.56
N CYS A 177 17.05 0.36 -8.97
CA CYS A 177 17.97 1.22 -8.21
C CYS A 177 18.56 0.55 -6.97
N PHE A 178 17.86 -0.42 -6.40
CA PHE A 178 18.23 -1.07 -5.13
C PHE A 178 18.67 -2.52 -5.26
N SER A 179 18.53 -3.16 -6.43
CA SER A 179 18.85 -4.57 -6.65
C SER A 179 20.31 -4.95 -6.41
N HIS A 180 21.24 -3.99 -6.53
CA HIS A 180 22.68 -4.19 -6.37
C HIS A 180 23.24 -3.64 -5.04
N ARG A 181 22.38 -3.29 -4.09
CA ARG A 181 22.86 -2.90 -2.75
C ARG A 181 23.12 -4.16 -1.93
N ASP A 182 24.32 -4.24 -1.41
CA ASP A 182 24.64 -5.19 -0.34
C ASP A 182 24.58 -4.47 0.99
N CYS A 183 24.09 -5.15 1.99
CA CYS A 183 24.14 -4.70 3.37
C CYS A 183 25.34 -5.36 4.03
N ASP A 184 26.31 -4.58 4.42
CA ASP A 184 27.33 -5.00 5.38
C ASP A 184 26.84 -4.59 6.77
N ILE A 185 26.14 -5.51 7.44
CA ILE A 185 25.71 -5.32 8.82
C ILE A 185 26.77 -5.94 9.72
N SER A 186 27.61 -5.10 10.29
CA SER A 186 28.52 -5.53 11.35
C SER A 186 27.74 -5.83 12.64
N HIS A 187 28.16 -6.86 13.38
CA HIS A 187 27.61 -7.12 14.70
C HIS A 187 27.76 -5.90 15.63
N LYS A 188 26.64 -5.49 16.23
CA LYS A 188 26.55 -4.35 17.14
C LYS A 188 25.98 -4.81 18.49
N ASP A 189 26.51 -4.26 19.56
CA ASP A 189 25.99 -4.52 20.92
C ASP A 189 24.62 -3.85 21.14
N LYS A 190 24.30 -2.81 20.34
CA LYS A 190 23.05 -2.05 20.44
C LYS A 190 22.41 -1.89 19.07
N LEU A 191 21.17 -2.38 18.93
CA LEU A 191 20.39 -2.35 17.71
C LEU A 191 19.49 -1.14 17.65
N ARG A 192 19.53 -0.41 16.53
CA ARG A 192 18.62 0.69 16.24
C ARG A 192 17.43 0.17 15.45
N ILE A 193 16.25 0.18 16.07
CA ILE A 193 14.98 -0.24 15.51
C ILE A 193 14.20 1.01 15.10
N LEU A 194 13.87 1.13 13.81
CA LEU A 194 13.23 2.29 13.24
C LEU A 194 11.77 2.01 12.89
N THR A 195 10.85 2.86 13.39
CA THR A 195 9.48 2.99 12.91
C THR A 195 9.39 4.25 12.04
N ILE A 196 9.15 4.11 10.71
CA ILE A 196 9.21 5.25 9.78
C ILE A 196 7.88 5.49 9.07
N GLY A 197 7.56 6.75 8.77
CA GLY A 197 6.40 7.19 7.98
C GLY A 197 5.19 7.57 8.81
N SER A 198 3.99 7.10 8.43
CA SER A 198 2.77 7.36 9.18
C SER A 198 2.69 6.46 10.42
N ILE A 199 2.68 7.07 11.61
CA ILE A 199 2.65 6.37 12.91
C ILE A 199 1.21 6.40 13.43
N ARG A 200 0.42 5.34 13.09
CA ARG A 200 -1.02 5.26 13.34
C ARG A 200 -1.40 4.25 14.41
N ASP A 201 -0.64 3.17 14.48
CA ASP A 201 -0.93 1.95 15.24
C ASP A 201 -0.45 2.13 16.68
N LEU A 202 -1.37 2.59 17.57
CA LEU A 202 -1.02 2.91 18.95
C LEU A 202 -0.72 1.65 19.77
N ASP A 203 -1.56 0.63 19.69
CA ASP A 203 -1.45 -0.55 20.53
C ASP A 203 -0.20 -1.38 20.18
N SER A 204 0.02 -1.60 18.89
CA SER A 204 1.20 -2.34 18.41
C SER A 204 2.51 -1.61 18.71
N ASN A 205 2.59 -0.30 18.44
CA ASN A 205 3.80 0.45 18.78
C ASN A 205 3.98 0.58 20.31
N SER A 206 2.90 0.62 21.10
CA SER A 206 2.98 0.56 22.55
C SER A 206 3.55 -0.78 23.04
N THR A 207 3.17 -1.88 22.39
CA THR A 207 3.71 -3.22 22.65
C THR A 207 5.22 -3.23 22.39
N VAL A 208 5.68 -2.72 21.25
CA VAL A 208 7.11 -2.62 20.95
C VAL A 208 7.86 -1.79 22.00
N ILE A 209 7.32 -0.62 22.37
CA ILE A 209 7.95 0.22 23.41
C ILE A 209 7.98 -0.51 24.75
N LYS A 210 6.89 -1.14 25.21
CA LYS A 210 6.83 -1.83 26.50
C LYS A 210 7.83 -2.99 26.61
N ASN A 211 8.06 -3.72 25.52
CA ASN A 211 8.98 -4.86 25.51
C ASN A 211 10.44 -4.45 25.41
N LEU A 212 10.75 -3.30 24.79
CA LEU A 212 12.13 -2.92 24.46
C LEU A 212 12.61 -1.67 25.21
N ALA A 213 11.73 -0.99 25.96
CA ALA A 213 12.09 0.20 26.73
C ALA A 213 13.14 -0.13 27.80
N ASN A 214 14.12 0.76 27.94
CA ASN A 214 15.22 0.68 28.90
C ASN A 214 16.09 -0.60 28.80
N ASN A 215 15.91 -1.41 27.76
CA ASN A 215 16.79 -2.52 27.46
C ASN A 215 18.07 -1.98 26.78
N PRO A 216 19.26 -2.26 27.30
CA PRO A 216 20.52 -1.68 26.80
C PRO A 216 20.86 -2.12 25.37
N HIS A 217 20.32 -3.22 24.90
CA HIS A 217 20.55 -3.74 23.55
C HIS A 217 19.78 -3.01 22.46
N PHE A 218 18.83 -2.12 22.80
CA PHE A 218 17.97 -1.48 21.81
C PHE A 218 17.96 0.05 21.91
N GLU A 219 17.84 0.68 20.73
CA GLU A 219 17.45 2.06 20.54
C GLU A 219 16.24 2.09 19.62
N LEU A 220 15.13 2.70 20.07
CA LEU A 220 13.90 2.80 19.31
C LEU A 220 13.76 4.19 18.74
N GLU A 221 13.66 4.32 17.42
CA GLU A 221 13.40 5.58 16.75
C GLU A 221 12.04 5.57 16.05
N PHE A 222 11.26 6.64 16.27
CA PHE A 222 10.00 6.91 15.59
C PHE A 222 10.19 8.15 14.72
N ALA A 223 10.43 7.93 13.41
CA ALA A 223 10.59 8.98 12.42
C ALA A 223 9.31 9.15 11.59
N GLY A 224 8.60 10.23 11.81
CA GLY A 224 7.34 10.50 11.12
C GLY A 224 6.31 11.21 11.98
N ALA A 225 5.06 11.18 11.55
CA ALA A 225 3.94 11.76 12.27
C ALA A 225 2.69 10.89 12.10
N GLY A 226 1.75 11.02 13.04
CA GLY A 226 0.49 10.28 12.98
C GLY A 226 -0.28 10.39 14.29
N PRO A 227 -1.52 9.88 14.32
CA PRO A 227 -2.39 10.02 15.49
C PRO A 227 -1.90 9.27 16.74
N ALA A 228 -0.98 8.31 16.61
CA ALA A 228 -0.46 7.55 17.74
C ALA A 228 0.66 8.30 18.50
N ILE A 229 1.27 9.33 17.94
CA ILE A 229 2.47 9.99 18.48
C ILE A 229 2.26 10.47 19.92
N ASP A 230 1.18 11.19 20.20
CA ASP A 230 0.95 11.76 21.54
C ASP A 230 0.81 10.66 22.60
N GLY A 231 0.09 9.58 22.28
CA GLY A 231 -0.05 8.42 23.17
C GLY A 231 1.28 7.68 23.41
N LEU A 232 2.09 7.52 22.37
CA LEU A 232 3.41 6.87 22.50
C LEU A 232 4.40 7.73 23.26
N GLN A 233 4.36 9.06 23.12
CA GLN A 233 5.18 9.99 23.91
C GLN A 233 4.77 9.97 25.40
N ALA A 234 3.46 9.88 25.68
CA ALA A 234 2.97 9.71 27.05
C ALA A 234 3.48 8.39 27.67
N LEU A 235 3.40 7.29 26.92
CA LEU A 235 3.93 5.98 27.33
C LEU A 235 5.45 6.04 27.59
N LYS A 236 6.24 6.67 26.71
CA LYS A 236 7.68 6.90 26.92
C LYS A 236 7.95 7.58 28.27
N LYS A 237 7.20 8.65 28.59
CA LYS A 237 7.33 9.36 29.86
C LYS A 237 6.96 8.49 31.06
N GLN A 238 5.86 7.74 30.95
CA GLN A 238 5.41 6.81 32.01
C GLN A 238 6.45 5.74 32.34
N LEU A 239 7.13 5.21 31.32
CA LEU A 239 8.15 4.17 31.46
C LEU A 239 9.55 4.72 31.75
N ASN A 240 9.73 6.06 31.77
CA ASN A 240 11.04 6.71 31.79
C ASN A 240 11.99 6.11 30.72
N ALA A 241 11.48 5.83 29.53
CA ALA A 241 12.19 5.11 28.47
C ALA A 241 13.22 6.03 27.81
N SER A 242 14.48 5.96 28.27
CA SER A 242 15.58 6.80 27.75
C SER A 242 16.03 6.41 26.34
N ASN A 243 15.83 5.14 25.95
CA ASN A 243 16.23 4.58 24.66
C ASN A 243 15.18 4.73 23.56
N VAL A 244 14.10 5.52 23.78
CA VAL A 244 13.04 5.79 22.80
C VAL A 244 13.15 7.22 22.30
N LEU A 245 13.26 7.42 20.98
CA LEU A 245 13.41 8.72 20.33
C LEU A 245 12.24 8.98 19.36
N PHE A 246 11.72 10.21 19.35
CA PHE A 246 10.76 10.69 18.35
C PHE A 246 11.40 11.84 17.58
N THR A 247 11.68 11.63 16.29
CA THR A 247 12.36 12.64 15.43
C THR A 247 11.39 13.52 14.65
N GLY A 248 10.08 13.18 14.65
CA GLY A 248 9.08 13.96 13.97
C GLY A 248 9.06 13.76 12.44
N ARG A 249 8.43 14.72 11.74
CA ARG A 249 8.31 14.68 10.27
C ARG A 249 9.68 14.82 9.61
N TYR A 250 9.86 14.12 8.49
CA TYR A 250 11.04 14.20 7.63
C TYR A 250 10.63 14.54 6.19
N ILE A 251 11.57 14.99 5.38
CA ILE A 251 11.41 15.22 3.96
C ILE A 251 11.61 13.89 3.23
N LYS A 252 10.79 13.59 2.22
CA LYS A 252 10.82 12.29 1.53
C LYS A 252 12.19 11.96 0.91
N SER A 253 12.96 12.96 0.50
CA SER A 253 14.34 12.79 0.04
C SER A 253 15.28 12.18 1.08
N ASP A 254 15.02 12.43 2.36
CA ASP A 254 15.91 12.02 3.47
C ASP A 254 15.55 10.61 3.99
N GLU A 255 14.49 10.00 3.47
CA GLU A 255 13.99 8.71 3.93
C GLU A 255 15.06 7.60 3.85
N ASN A 256 15.79 7.55 2.75
CA ASN A 256 16.84 6.56 2.56
C ASN A 256 17.99 6.73 3.58
N ASP A 257 18.38 7.96 3.87
CA ASP A 257 19.46 8.27 4.82
C ASP A 257 19.04 7.93 6.26
N ILE A 258 17.77 8.14 6.59
CA ILE A 258 17.21 7.75 7.90
C ILE A 258 17.21 6.23 8.02
N VAL A 259 16.70 5.52 7.00
CA VAL A 259 16.64 4.04 7.00
C VAL A 259 18.03 3.42 6.99
N GLN A 260 19.01 4.04 6.31
CA GLN A 260 20.39 3.57 6.27
C GLN A 260 21.00 3.44 7.68
N LYS A 261 20.64 4.35 8.59
CA LYS A 261 21.15 4.38 9.99
C LYS A 261 20.51 3.33 10.88
N ALA A 262 19.39 2.74 10.48
CA ALA A 262 18.72 1.70 11.23
C ALA A 262 19.37 0.33 11.02
N ASP A 263 19.26 -0.55 12.00
CA ASP A 263 19.64 -1.96 11.91
C ASP A 263 18.44 -2.82 11.55
N MET A 264 17.26 -2.50 12.08
CA MET A 264 15.99 -3.19 11.77
C MET A 264 14.83 -2.20 11.59
N ILE A 265 13.82 -2.61 10.85
CA ILE A 265 12.60 -1.82 10.63
C ILE A 265 11.41 -2.45 11.36
N ASN A 266 10.72 -1.64 12.16
CA ASN A 266 9.49 -2.04 12.82
C ASN A 266 8.30 -1.98 11.86
N ILE A 267 7.67 -3.13 11.61
CA ILE A 267 6.44 -3.31 10.80
C ILE A 267 5.38 -4.01 11.67
N TYR A 268 5.35 -3.69 12.93
CA TYR A 268 4.36 -4.20 13.88
C TYR A 268 3.10 -3.34 13.79
N PHE A 269 1.97 -3.89 13.32
CA PHE A 269 0.73 -3.16 13.06
C PHE A 269 -0.43 -3.69 13.91
N ASP A 270 -1.40 -2.82 14.22
CA ASP A 270 -2.66 -3.23 14.86
C ASP A 270 -3.43 -4.16 13.93
N HIS A 271 -3.92 -5.29 14.48
CA HIS A 271 -4.67 -6.27 13.70
C HIS A 271 -6.01 -5.74 13.21
N ASN A 272 -6.17 -5.78 11.92
CA ASN A 272 -7.43 -5.56 11.22
C ASN A 272 -7.31 -6.12 9.80
N ILE A 273 -8.43 -6.28 9.11
CA ILE A 273 -8.45 -6.92 7.79
C ILE A 273 -7.52 -6.26 6.75
N ASN A 274 -7.28 -4.95 6.85
CA ASN A 274 -6.33 -4.29 5.94
C ASN A 274 -4.88 -4.57 6.33
N SER A 275 -4.50 -4.33 7.60
CA SER A 275 -3.13 -4.55 8.06
C SER A 275 -2.72 -6.02 8.01
N ASP A 276 -3.68 -6.94 8.22
CA ASP A 276 -3.39 -8.38 8.18
C ASP A 276 -3.18 -8.91 6.76
N THR A 277 -3.65 -8.21 5.73
CA THR A 277 -3.60 -8.71 4.35
C THR A 277 -2.77 -7.84 3.39
N LEU A 278 -2.42 -6.62 3.77
CA LEU A 278 -1.62 -5.74 2.93
C LEU A 278 -0.13 -6.11 2.90
N MET A 279 0.56 -5.58 1.88
CA MET A 279 2.02 -5.40 1.87
C MET A 279 2.32 -3.91 2.01
N SER A 280 2.90 -3.50 3.13
CA SER A 280 3.13 -2.09 3.44
C SER A 280 4.31 -1.49 2.66
N ASN A 281 4.30 -0.17 2.46
CA ASN A 281 5.45 0.53 1.87
C ASN A 281 6.73 0.34 2.70
N ARG A 282 6.61 0.21 4.04
CA ARG A 282 7.76 -0.09 4.91
C ARG A 282 8.37 -1.44 4.59
N PHE A 283 7.56 -2.44 4.23
CA PHE A 283 8.06 -3.77 3.87
C PHE A 283 8.96 -3.69 2.63
N TYR A 284 8.49 -3.06 1.55
CA TYR A 284 9.30 -2.88 0.35
C TYR A 284 10.55 -2.04 0.63
N LEU A 285 10.41 -0.96 1.39
CA LEU A 285 11.53 -0.10 1.79
C LEU A 285 12.59 -0.89 2.57
N SER A 286 12.16 -1.74 3.53
CA SER A 286 13.05 -2.62 4.30
C SER A 286 13.84 -3.56 3.38
N VAL A 287 13.16 -4.25 2.47
CA VAL A 287 13.84 -5.19 1.56
C VAL A 287 14.78 -4.46 0.61
N MET A 288 14.36 -3.33 0.02
CA MET A 288 15.20 -2.52 -0.86
C MET A 288 16.45 -1.97 -0.14
N MET A 289 16.30 -1.57 1.12
CA MET A 289 17.38 -1.04 1.94
C MET A 289 18.16 -2.10 2.70
N ARG A 290 17.85 -3.38 2.46
CA ARG A 290 18.50 -4.53 3.11
C ARG A 290 18.44 -4.45 4.64
N LYS A 291 17.29 -4.08 5.21
CA LYS A 291 17.07 -3.98 6.66
C LYS A 291 16.10 -5.07 7.13
N PRO A 292 16.54 -5.98 8.03
CA PRO A 292 15.64 -6.97 8.63
C PRO A 292 14.41 -6.33 9.29
N MET A 293 13.30 -7.05 9.29
CA MET A 293 12.02 -6.55 9.78
C MET A 293 11.62 -7.21 11.09
N ILE A 294 10.88 -6.47 11.92
CA ILE A 294 10.13 -6.99 13.06
C ILE A 294 8.66 -6.91 12.70
N VAL A 295 7.98 -8.05 12.64
CA VAL A 295 6.59 -8.17 12.19
C VAL A 295 5.79 -8.99 13.20
N ASN A 296 4.55 -8.59 13.46
CA ASN A 296 3.65 -9.39 14.30
C ASN A 296 3.11 -10.61 13.54
N GLU A 297 2.90 -11.71 14.25
CA GLU A 297 2.28 -12.92 13.72
C GLU A 297 0.84 -12.66 13.25
N GLY A 298 0.27 -13.57 12.45
CA GLY A 298 -1.13 -13.52 12.02
C GLY A 298 -1.43 -12.57 10.86
N CYS A 299 -0.41 -12.01 10.19
CA CYS A 299 -0.58 -11.18 9.02
C CYS A 299 0.17 -11.72 7.80
N PHE A 300 -0.25 -11.31 6.60
CA PHE A 300 0.37 -11.73 5.33
C PHE A 300 1.86 -11.33 5.24
N GLN A 301 2.24 -10.19 5.81
CA GLN A 301 3.65 -9.79 5.87
C GLN A 301 4.49 -10.78 6.68
N ALA A 302 3.95 -11.34 7.77
CA ALA A 302 4.64 -12.37 8.55
C ALA A 302 4.86 -13.66 7.76
N GLU A 303 3.89 -14.05 6.92
CA GLU A 303 4.04 -15.18 6.00
C GLU A 303 5.19 -14.94 5.01
N GLN A 304 5.31 -13.71 4.46
CA GLN A 304 6.39 -13.34 3.55
C GLN A 304 7.75 -13.29 4.25
N VAL A 305 7.79 -12.75 5.48
CA VAL A 305 9.03 -12.74 6.29
C VAL A 305 9.53 -14.16 6.54
N ARG A 306 8.64 -15.10 6.90
CA ARG A 306 9.02 -16.51 7.11
C ARG A 306 9.44 -17.19 5.80
N LYS A 307 8.70 -16.97 4.72
CA LYS A 307 8.93 -17.59 3.40
C LYS A 307 10.30 -17.24 2.83
N TYR A 308 10.71 -16.01 2.97
CA TYR A 308 11.96 -15.50 2.38
C TYR A 308 13.10 -15.31 3.38
N GLY A 309 12.86 -15.36 4.69
CA GLY A 309 13.89 -15.08 5.68
C GLY A 309 14.19 -13.58 5.86
N LEU A 310 13.18 -12.71 5.81
CA LEU A 310 13.34 -11.25 5.75
C LEU A 310 13.34 -10.55 7.12
N GLY A 311 13.43 -11.29 8.21
CA GLY A 311 13.42 -10.72 9.55
C GLY A 311 12.81 -11.67 10.58
N VAL A 312 12.31 -11.10 11.66
CA VAL A 312 11.74 -11.82 12.79
C VAL A 312 10.24 -11.62 12.90
N VAL A 313 9.50 -12.71 13.10
CA VAL A 313 8.06 -12.70 13.37
C VAL A 313 7.83 -12.95 14.84
N ILE A 314 7.09 -12.05 15.51
CA ILE A 314 6.82 -12.09 16.95
C ILE A 314 5.38 -12.53 17.19
N GLY A 315 5.19 -13.62 17.93
CA GLY A 315 3.89 -14.08 18.44
C GLY A 315 3.47 -13.35 19.72
N GLU A 316 2.17 -13.42 20.07
CA GLU A 316 1.61 -12.70 21.22
C GLU A 316 2.25 -13.03 22.56
N SER A 317 2.69 -14.28 22.76
CA SER A 317 3.24 -14.78 24.02
C SER A 317 4.76 -14.86 24.04
N GLU A 318 5.44 -14.37 23.01
CA GLU A 318 6.89 -14.49 22.87
C GLU A 318 7.61 -13.29 23.51
N ASP A 319 8.78 -13.57 24.10
CA ASP A 319 9.71 -12.50 24.52
C ASP A 319 10.32 -11.84 23.27
N MET A 320 9.77 -10.66 22.94
CA MET A 320 10.20 -9.88 21.77
C MET A 320 11.69 -9.55 21.82
N ALA A 321 12.20 -9.14 22.99
CA ALA A 321 13.58 -8.73 23.14
C ALA A 321 14.52 -9.92 22.90
N GLN A 322 14.26 -11.05 23.55
CA GLN A 322 15.09 -12.25 23.39
C GLN A 322 15.04 -12.77 21.95
N LYS A 323 13.87 -12.77 21.33
CA LYS A 323 13.72 -13.26 19.94
C LYS A 323 14.46 -12.40 18.91
N ILE A 324 14.49 -11.08 19.11
CA ILE A 324 15.27 -10.16 18.27
C ILE A 324 16.78 -10.40 18.49
N ILE A 325 17.21 -10.56 19.74
CA ILE A 325 18.62 -10.85 20.09
C ILE A 325 19.05 -12.18 19.47
N ASP A 326 18.24 -13.23 19.61
CA ASP A 326 18.54 -14.55 19.03
C ASP A 326 18.64 -14.47 17.50
N TYR A 327 17.70 -13.79 16.84
CA TYR A 327 17.77 -13.57 15.39
C TYR A 327 19.07 -12.87 14.99
N TRP A 328 19.48 -11.84 15.74
CA TRP A 328 20.68 -11.05 15.44
C TRP A 328 21.96 -11.82 15.68
N ASN A 329 22.01 -12.66 16.71
CA ASN A 329 23.17 -13.48 17.00
C ASN A 329 23.50 -14.50 15.90
N TYR A 330 22.50 -14.95 15.16
CA TYR A 330 22.66 -15.89 14.04
C TYR A 330 22.50 -15.19 12.67
N PHE A 331 22.50 -13.86 12.64
CA PHE A 331 22.30 -13.10 11.41
C PHE A 331 23.51 -13.25 10.47
N ASP A 332 23.24 -13.69 9.24
CA ASP A 332 24.20 -13.76 8.13
C ASP A 332 23.77 -12.77 7.03
N SER A 333 24.61 -11.73 6.83
CA SER A 333 24.31 -10.67 5.85
C SER A 333 24.24 -11.20 4.40
N ASN A 334 25.07 -12.20 4.05
CA ASN A 334 25.07 -12.76 2.69
C ASN A 334 23.78 -13.55 2.43
N VAL A 335 23.37 -14.38 3.38
CA VAL A 335 22.10 -15.13 3.30
C VAL A 335 20.92 -14.16 3.23
N TYR A 336 20.95 -13.11 4.03
CA TYR A 336 19.90 -12.10 4.05
C TYR A 336 19.85 -11.28 2.73
N ASN A 337 20.99 -10.89 2.18
CA ASN A 337 21.06 -10.21 0.89
C ASN A 337 20.49 -11.05 -0.24
N GLN A 338 20.78 -12.35 -0.28
CA GLN A 338 20.21 -13.29 -1.24
C GLN A 338 18.68 -13.42 -1.06
N ALA A 339 18.20 -13.49 0.19
CA ALA A 339 16.77 -13.53 0.51
C ALA A 339 16.03 -12.29 0.00
N CYS A 340 16.58 -11.10 0.23
CA CYS A 340 16.04 -9.85 -0.28
C CYS A 340 16.02 -9.82 -1.82
N SER A 341 17.10 -10.25 -2.48
CA SER A 341 17.15 -10.29 -3.94
C SER A 341 16.09 -11.23 -4.49
N LYS A 342 15.96 -12.44 -3.94
CA LYS A 342 14.93 -13.41 -4.34
C LYS A 342 13.51 -12.87 -4.18
N PHE A 343 13.23 -12.10 -3.12
CA PHE A 343 11.93 -11.44 -2.95
C PHE A 343 11.73 -10.36 -4.02
N LEU A 344 12.73 -9.50 -4.26
CA LEU A 344 12.64 -8.43 -5.27
C LEU A 344 12.49 -8.98 -6.69
N ASP A 345 13.13 -10.11 -7.01
CA ASP A 345 12.95 -10.78 -8.30
C ASP A 345 11.49 -11.24 -8.48
N THR A 346 10.88 -11.81 -7.43
CA THR A 346 9.43 -12.15 -7.47
C THR A 346 8.56 -10.92 -7.71
N VAL A 347 8.85 -9.81 -7.02
CA VAL A 347 8.10 -8.55 -7.21
C VAL A 347 8.31 -7.98 -8.61
N TYR A 348 9.53 -8.09 -9.15
CA TYR A 348 9.83 -7.68 -10.52
C TYR A 348 9.01 -8.47 -11.54
N ASP A 349 8.96 -9.79 -11.40
CA ASP A 349 8.18 -10.68 -12.27
C ASP A 349 6.67 -10.35 -12.20
N ASP A 350 6.14 -10.13 -11.00
CA ASP A 350 4.75 -9.73 -10.81
C ASP A 350 4.43 -8.40 -11.51
N ILE A 351 5.35 -7.43 -11.48
CA ILE A 351 5.17 -6.16 -12.20
C ILE A 351 5.17 -6.39 -13.73
N LEU A 352 5.99 -7.28 -14.24
CA LEU A 352 5.98 -7.64 -15.68
C LEU A 352 4.67 -8.32 -16.07
N ILE A 353 4.17 -9.24 -15.24
CA ILE A 353 2.88 -9.91 -15.42
C ILE A 353 1.75 -8.87 -15.41
N PHE A 354 1.75 -7.94 -14.42
CA PHE A 354 0.79 -6.83 -14.36
C PHE A 354 0.83 -6.00 -15.65
N ASN A 355 2.00 -5.52 -16.06
CA ASN A 355 2.14 -4.71 -17.26
C ASN A 355 1.61 -5.43 -18.50
N LYS A 356 1.99 -6.70 -18.70
CA LYS A 356 1.51 -7.53 -19.81
C LYS A 356 -0.01 -7.66 -19.76
N ARG A 357 -0.59 -8.02 -18.59
CA ARG A 357 -2.04 -8.21 -18.43
C ARG A 357 -2.83 -6.94 -18.75
N ILE A 358 -2.34 -5.77 -18.30
CA ILE A 358 -2.98 -4.49 -18.60
C ILE A 358 -2.92 -4.19 -20.10
N LEU A 359 -1.76 -4.41 -20.74
CA LEU A 359 -1.61 -4.19 -22.19
C LEU A 359 -2.51 -5.10 -23.00
N ASP A 360 -2.60 -6.40 -22.67
CA ASP A 360 -3.50 -7.35 -23.34
C ASP A 360 -4.99 -6.94 -23.29
N ILE A 361 -5.38 -6.15 -22.27
CA ILE A 361 -6.75 -5.66 -22.11
C ILE A 361 -6.99 -4.36 -22.91
N VAL A 362 -6.01 -3.47 -22.96
CA VAL A 362 -6.23 -2.11 -23.52
C VAL A 362 -5.86 -2.00 -25.00
N LEU A 363 -5.01 -2.89 -25.52
CA LEU A 363 -4.65 -2.97 -26.93
C LEU A 363 -5.55 -3.93 -27.72
#